data_71b4fe0addaac99efb86ef712ec045b9
#
_entry.id   71b4fe0addaac99efb86ef712ec045b9
#
_cell.length_a   1.000
_cell.length_b   1.000
_cell.length_c   1.000
_cell.angle_alpha   90.00
_cell.angle_beta   90.00
_cell.angle_gamma   90.00
#
_symmetry.space_group_name_H-M   'P 1'
#
loop_
_entity.id
_entity.type
_entity.pdbx_description
1 polymer ?
#
loop_
_entity_poly.entity_id
_entity_poly.type
_entity_poly.pdbx_seq_one_letter_code
_entity_poly.pdbx_strand_id
1 'polypeptide(L)'
;MSYRLVRELAADGVHVAVACRVLRISTSGYYEWRERPPSARAVADEELRAQIVEIHAMSRGSYGAPRVHAELRLGRGVRCGRKRVARLMRLERLQGVYRRRGKRARKTPAVHDDLVRRRFVADAPNRLWLTDITEHPTHEGKVYCAAVLDVYSRRIVGWSIADHLRAELVVDALEMARWRRRPPGGQTVVHSDRGSQYTSWAFGHRLRAAGLLGSMGRVGSAADNALMESFFGTLQLELLDRQRWSTRRELASAVFEWIEAWYNPRRRHTAIDDLSPVDFERLHAAAVDAA
;
A
#
# COMPACT_ATOMS: atom_id res chain seq x y z
N MET A 1 25.79 0.45 31.70
CA MET A 1 24.78 1.32 32.35
C MET A 1 25.43 2.39 33.19
N SER A 2 26.42 2.07 33.99
CA SER A 2 27.06 2.99 34.93
C SER A 2 27.75 4.22 34.32
N TYR A 3 28.47 4.10 33.18
CA TYR A 3 29.17 5.25 32.56
C TYR A 3 28.21 6.29 31.97
N ARG A 4 27.00 5.90 31.50
CA ARG A 4 25.99 6.86 31.06
C ARG A 4 25.45 7.70 32.20
N LEU A 5 25.24 7.07 33.36
CA LEU A 5 24.82 7.77 34.58
C LEU A 5 25.89 8.77 35.05
N VAL A 6 27.19 8.41 34.99
CA VAL A 6 28.26 9.37 35.29
C VAL A 6 28.23 10.58 34.37
N ARG A 7 27.95 10.38 33.07
CA ARG A 7 27.83 11.48 32.11
C ARG A 7 26.63 12.40 32.40
N GLU A 8 25.52 11.81 32.81
CA GLU A 8 24.31 12.56 33.21
C GLU A 8 24.58 13.38 34.47
N LEU A 9 25.12 12.74 35.50
CA LEU A 9 25.53 13.43 36.75
C LEU A 9 26.55 14.53 36.51
N ALA A 10 27.51 14.32 35.59
CA ALA A 10 28.47 15.36 35.23
C ALA A 10 27.84 16.54 34.51
N ALA A 11 26.81 16.33 33.70
CA ALA A 11 26.01 17.39 33.08
C ALA A 11 25.24 18.20 34.13
N ASP A 12 24.81 17.55 35.23
CA ASP A 12 24.15 18.17 36.37
C ASP A 12 25.11 18.82 37.38
N GLY A 13 26.42 18.94 37.03
CA GLY A 13 27.45 19.62 37.83
C GLY A 13 28.16 18.73 38.85
N VAL A 14 27.90 17.42 38.91
CA VAL A 14 28.61 16.50 39.82
C VAL A 14 29.99 16.16 39.25
N HIS A 15 31.03 16.30 40.05
CA HIS A 15 32.40 16.00 39.63
C HIS A 15 32.55 14.52 39.23
N VAL A 16 33.08 14.24 38.00
CA VAL A 16 33.23 12.88 37.45
C VAL A 16 33.91 11.91 38.42
N ALA A 17 34.98 12.38 39.11
CA ALA A 17 35.72 11.56 40.11
C ALA A 17 34.81 11.14 41.28
N VAL A 18 33.92 12.01 41.73
CA VAL A 18 32.97 11.73 42.83
C VAL A 18 31.91 10.70 42.34
N ALA A 19 31.31 10.94 41.18
CA ALA A 19 30.34 10.02 40.59
C ALA A 19 30.93 8.62 40.35
N CYS A 20 32.15 8.54 39.82
CA CYS A 20 32.86 7.27 39.61
C CYS A 20 33.13 6.54 40.92
N ARG A 21 33.54 7.24 41.98
CA ARG A 21 33.81 6.66 43.30
C ARG A 21 32.54 6.09 43.91
N VAL A 22 31.44 6.84 43.87
CA VAL A 22 30.15 6.41 44.43
C VAL A 22 29.63 5.19 43.68
N LEU A 23 29.76 5.15 42.36
CA LEU A 23 29.33 4.04 41.51
C LEU A 23 30.34 2.88 41.46
N ARG A 24 31.48 3.00 42.16
CA ARG A 24 32.56 1.99 42.20
C ARG A 24 33.08 1.60 40.83
N ILE A 25 33.30 2.57 39.95
CA ILE A 25 33.83 2.37 38.60
C ILE A 25 35.08 3.22 38.39
N SER A 26 35.97 2.76 37.46
CA SER A 26 37.19 3.45 37.14
C SER A 26 36.96 4.78 36.41
N THR A 27 37.61 5.85 36.84
CA THR A 27 37.61 7.14 36.14
C THR A 27 38.29 7.04 34.76
N SER A 28 39.43 6.30 34.67
CA SER A 28 40.10 6.04 33.38
C SER A 28 39.16 5.28 32.41
N GLY A 29 38.48 4.25 32.91
CA GLY A 29 37.48 3.51 32.10
C GLY A 29 36.30 4.36 31.64
N TYR A 30 35.91 5.37 32.45
CA TYR A 30 34.89 6.35 32.03
C TYR A 30 35.40 7.23 30.88
N TYR A 31 36.61 7.76 30.98
CA TYR A 31 37.17 8.61 29.93
C TYR A 31 37.43 7.81 28.64
N GLU A 32 38.01 6.60 28.75
CA GLU A 32 38.14 5.69 27.61
C GLU A 32 36.78 5.39 26.93
N TRP A 33 35.73 5.10 27.73
CA TRP A 33 34.39 4.90 27.20
C TRP A 33 33.85 6.16 26.54
N ARG A 34 34.09 7.34 27.08
CA ARG A 34 33.61 8.62 26.56
C ARG A 34 34.29 8.97 25.24
N GLU A 35 35.58 8.69 25.11
CA GLU A 35 36.39 8.99 23.92
C GLU A 35 36.34 7.88 22.87
N ARG A 36 35.82 6.72 23.21
CA ARG A 36 35.74 5.60 22.28
C ARG A 36 34.91 5.97 21.05
N PRO A 37 35.46 5.83 19.82
CA PRO A 37 34.71 6.06 18.61
C PRO A 37 33.53 5.11 18.50
N PRO A 38 32.44 5.48 17.78
CA PRO A 38 31.32 4.60 17.54
C PRO A 38 31.78 3.27 16.92
N SER A 39 31.20 2.16 17.38
CA SER A 39 31.51 0.86 16.77
C SER A 39 31.05 0.84 15.29
N ALA A 40 31.69 0.00 14.46
CA ALA A 40 31.32 -0.19 13.07
C ALA A 40 29.81 -0.50 12.92
N ARG A 41 29.25 -1.24 13.89
CA ARG A 41 27.81 -1.50 13.93
C ARG A 41 26.99 -0.24 14.22
N ALA A 42 27.47 0.65 15.08
CA ALA A 42 26.76 1.90 15.39
C ALA A 42 26.77 2.84 14.18
N VAL A 43 27.89 2.95 13.47
CA VAL A 43 27.99 3.70 12.22
C VAL A 43 27.01 3.13 11.16
N ALA A 44 27.06 1.83 10.93
CA ALA A 44 26.14 1.17 9.99
C ALA A 44 24.67 1.24 10.43
N ASP A 45 24.36 1.34 11.73
CA ASP A 45 23.01 1.57 12.21
C ASP A 45 22.54 3.00 11.92
N GLU A 46 23.43 4.00 12.00
CA GLU A 46 23.12 5.40 11.70
C GLU A 46 22.82 5.61 10.22
N GLU A 47 23.64 5.06 9.33
CA GLU A 47 23.41 5.08 7.89
C GLU A 47 22.06 4.40 7.53
N LEU A 48 21.79 3.26 8.17
CA LEU A 48 20.53 2.54 7.94
C LEU A 48 19.32 3.31 8.49
N ARG A 49 19.47 4.04 9.61
CA ARG A 49 18.41 4.89 10.17
C ARG A 49 18.03 6.01 9.20
N ALA A 50 19.02 6.69 8.62
CA ALA A 50 18.78 7.75 7.64
C ALA A 50 17.94 7.22 6.45
N GLN A 51 18.31 6.05 5.91
CA GLN A 51 17.56 5.42 4.82
C GLN A 51 16.14 5.00 5.24
N ILE A 52 15.96 4.48 6.46
CA ILE A 52 14.64 4.10 7.00
C ILE A 52 13.73 5.33 7.12
N VAL A 53 14.24 6.45 7.63
CA VAL A 53 13.50 7.72 7.74
C VAL A 53 13.04 8.20 6.37
N GLU A 54 13.95 8.20 5.39
CA GLU A 54 13.65 8.60 4.01
C GLU A 54 12.59 7.71 3.36
N ILE A 55 12.70 6.37 3.46
CA ILE A 55 11.70 5.42 2.94
C ILE A 55 10.34 5.65 3.61
N HIS A 56 10.32 5.88 4.93
CA HIS A 56 9.09 6.15 5.66
C HIS A 56 8.44 7.46 5.19
N ALA A 57 9.22 8.52 4.99
CA ALA A 57 8.74 9.79 4.46
C ALA A 57 8.23 9.65 3.02
N MET A 58 8.98 8.96 2.14
CA MET A 58 8.58 8.67 0.75
C MET A 58 7.27 7.90 0.67
N SER A 59 7.02 6.99 1.63
CA SER A 59 5.74 6.27 1.75
C SER A 59 4.63 7.08 2.43
N ARG A 60 4.82 8.38 2.62
CA ARG A 60 3.88 9.28 3.32
C ARG A 60 3.56 8.78 4.74
N GLY A 61 4.53 8.16 5.41
CA GLY A 61 4.37 7.60 6.75
C GLY A 61 3.50 6.34 6.81
N SER A 62 3.25 5.68 5.68
CA SER A 62 2.37 4.51 5.63
C SER A 62 3.10 3.18 5.85
N TYR A 63 4.40 3.09 5.54
CA TYR A 63 5.15 1.84 5.63
C TYR A 63 5.52 1.47 7.06
N GLY A 64 5.16 0.27 7.48
CA GLY A 64 5.73 -0.40 8.65
C GLY A 64 6.98 -1.21 8.30
N ALA A 65 7.63 -1.79 9.31
CA ALA A 65 8.89 -2.51 9.17
C ALA A 65 8.94 -3.56 8.05
N PRO A 66 7.90 -4.33 7.73
CA PRO A 66 7.94 -5.27 6.60
C PRO A 66 8.17 -4.58 5.26
N ARG A 67 7.43 -3.52 4.94
CA ARG A 67 7.55 -2.80 3.66
C ARG A 67 8.82 -1.93 3.61
N VAL A 68 9.23 -1.32 4.71
CA VAL A 68 10.54 -0.63 4.80
C VAL A 68 11.68 -1.61 4.53
N HIS A 69 11.64 -2.81 5.11
CA HIS A 69 12.63 -3.85 4.84
C HIS A 69 12.61 -4.30 3.37
N ALA A 70 11.42 -4.47 2.78
CA ALA A 70 11.29 -4.81 1.36
C ALA A 70 11.90 -3.72 0.46
N GLU A 71 11.66 -2.45 0.76
CA GLU A 71 12.20 -1.32 0.01
C GLU A 71 13.72 -1.21 0.15
N LEU A 72 14.27 -1.42 1.35
CA LEU A 72 15.73 -1.48 1.55
C LEU A 72 16.36 -2.58 0.70
N ARG A 73 15.74 -3.78 0.66
CA ARG A 73 16.26 -4.94 -0.07
C ARG A 73 16.12 -4.78 -1.58
N LEU A 74 14.91 -4.47 -2.07
CA LEU A 74 14.55 -4.50 -3.49
C LEU A 74 14.83 -3.16 -4.19
N GLY A 75 14.57 -2.05 -3.51
CA GLY A 75 14.73 -0.71 -4.08
C GLY A 75 16.14 -0.15 -3.90
N ARG A 76 16.85 -0.50 -2.80
CA ARG A 76 18.17 0.06 -2.47
C ARG A 76 19.30 -0.96 -2.43
N GLY A 77 19.03 -2.25 -2.60
CA GLY A 77 20.03 -3.32 -2.57
C GLY A 77 20.67 -3.55 -1.19
N VAL A 78 20.10 -3.00 -0.11
CA VAL A 78 20.65 -3.05 1.24
C VAL A 78 20.27 -4.36 1.93
N ARG A 79 21.26 -5.19 2.25
CA ARG A 79 21.07 -6.44 3.00
C ARG A 79 21.03 -6.18 4.50
N CYS A 80 19.86 -6.31 5.10
CA CYS A 80 19.69 -6.17 6.55
C CYS A 80 18.56 -7.09 7.05
N GLY A 81 18.58 -7.44 8.34
CA GLY A 81 17.53 -8.27 8.92
C GLY A 81 16.29 -7.46 9.30
N ARG A 82 15.08 -8.01 9.08
CA ARG A 82 13.80 -7.37 9.41
C ARG A 82 13.70 -6.94 10.89
N LYS A 83 14.26 -7.74 11.83
CA LYS A 83 14.30 -7.37 13.25
C LYS A 83 15.16 -6.13 13.51
N ARG A 84 16.26 -5.93 12.74
CA ARG A 84 17.10 -4.73 12.83
C ARG A 84 16.33 -3.50 12.36
N VAL A 85 15.63 -3.58 11.23
CA VAL A 85 14.76 -2.51 10.72
C VAL A 85 13.69 -2.14 11.74
N ALA A 86 12.96 -3.13 12.29
CA ALA A 86 11.92 -2.88 13.29
C ALA A 86 12.46 -2.21 14.56
N ARG A 87 13.68 -2.56 15.01
CA ARG A 87 14.35 -1.93 16.14
C ARG A 87 14.70 -0.47 15.86
N LEU A 88 15.27 -0.19 14.68
CA LEU A 88 15.66 1.17 14.28
C LEU A 88 14.43 2.06 14.08
N MET A 89 13.36 1.57 13.44
CA MET A 89 12.09 2.30 13.34
C MET A 89 11.52 2.66 14.71
N ARG A 90 11.61 1.75 15.69
CA ARG A 90 11.15 2.04 17.06
C ARG A 90 11.98 3.14 17.72
N LEU A 91 13.30 3.16 17.50
CA LEU A 91 14.18 4.23 18.01
C LEU A 91 13.82 5.59 17.41
N GLU A 92 13.45 5.62 16.13
CA GLU A 92 12.97 6.82 15.42
C GLU A 92 11.50 7.15 15.68
N ARG A 93 10.78 6.36 16.51
CA ARG A 93 9.33 6.47 16.77
C ARG A 93 8.49 6.40 15.50
N LEU A 94 8.97 5.69 14.47
CA LEU A 94 8.28 5.51 13.21
C LEU A 94 7.32 4.32 13.26
N GLN A 95 6.08 4.55 12.83
CA GLN A 95 5.05 3.52 12.76
C GLN A 95 4.33 3.59 11.41
N GLY A 96 4.08 2.43 10.81
CA GLY A 96 3.24 2.34 9.62
C GLY A 96 1.75 2.33 9.96
N VAL A 97 0.92 2.63 8.98
CA VAL A 97 -0.54 2.52 9.11
C VAL A 97 -0.99 1.07 8.97
N TYR A 98 -1.97 0.66 9.76
CA TYR A 98 -2.56 -0.67 9.69
C TYR A 98 -4.06 -0.62 9.95
N ARG A 99 -4.81 -1.47 9.23
CA ARG A 99 -6.24 -1.61 9.44
C ARG A 99 -6.50 -2.43 10.71
N ARG A 100 -7.23 -1.87 11.67
CA ARG A 100 -7.78 -2.68 12.77
C ARG A 100 -8.75 -3.68 12.16
N ARG A 101 -8.58 -4.98 12.47
CA ARG A 101 -9.53 -6.02 12.05
C ARG A 101 -10.88 -5.72 12.69
N GLY A 102 -11.87 -5.31 11.88
CA GLY A 102 -13.27 -5.23 12.29
C GLY A 102 -13.87 -6.63 12.46
N LYS A 103 -14.98 -6.74 13.19
CA LYS A 103 -15.74 -7.99 13.33
C LYS A 103 -16.24 -8.43 11.94
N ARG A 104 -16.07 -9.73 11.62
CA ARG A 104 -16.60 -10.32 10.38
C ARG A 104 -18.12 -10.15 10.30
N ALA A 105 -18.63 -9.63 9.19
CA ALA A 105 -20.05 -9.58 8.89
C ALA A 105 -20.62 -10.99 8.69
N ARG A 106 -21.89 -11.21 9.06
CA ARG A 106 -22.62 -12.47 8.89
C ARG A 106 -22.86 -12.76 7.40
N LYS A 107 -22.73 -14.02 7.03
CA LYS A 107 -22.93 -14.52 5.65
C LYS A 107 -24.42 -14.62 5.32
N THR A 108 -24.86 -14.14 4.15
CA THR A 108 -26.20 -14.31 3.58
C THR A 108 -26.17 -15.29 2.38
N PRO A 109 -27.22 -16.09 2.11
CA PRO A 109 -27.21 -17.10 1.04
C PRO A 109 -27.26 -16.51 -0.36
N ALA A 110 -26.74 -17.23 -1.34
CA ALA A 110 -26.44 -16.79 -2.71
C ALA A 110 -27.46 -17.30 -3.75
N VAL A 111 -27.73 -16.49 -4.79
CA VAL A 111 -28.59 -16.84 -5.95
C VAL A 111 -27.98 -16.26 -7.23
N HIS A 112 -27.17 -16.99 -7.98
CA HIS A 112 -26.82 -16.91 -9.41
C HIS A 112 -25.35 -17.28 -9.76
N ASP A 113 -25.11 -17.64 -11.04
CA ASP A 113 -23.85 -18.19 -11.55
C ASP A 113 -22.68 -17.22 -11.48
N ASP A 114 -21.59 -17.69 -10.85
CA ASP A 114 -20.31 -17.01 -10.68
C ASP A 114 -19.27 -17.67 -11.60
N LEU A 115 -18.92 -16.99 -12.71
CA LEU A 115 -17.89 -17.46 -13.66
C LEU A 115 -16.51 -17.58 -13.00
N VAL A 116 -16.24 -16.78 -11.99
CA VAL A 116 -14.95 -16.75 -11.25
C VAL A 116 -14.86 -17.88 -10.22
N ARG A 117 -15.99 -18.49 -9.84
CA ARG A 117 -16.08 -19.59 -8.86
C ARG A 117 -15.25 -19.31 -7.59
N ARG A 118 -15.21 -18.05 -7.15
CA ARG A 118 -14.40 -17.56 -6.00
C ARG A 118 -12.90 -17.78 -6.12
N ARG A 119 -12.38 -18.06 -7.31
CA ARG A 119 -10.95 -18.14 -7.58
C ARG A 119 -10.46 -16.81 -8.14
N PHE A 120 -10.23 -15.84 -7.26
CA PHE A 120 -9.65 -14.54 -7.63
C PHE A 120 -8.13 -14.67 -7.82
N VAL A 121 -7.74 -15.53 -8.74
CA VAL A 121 -6.35 -15.76 -9.16
C VAL A 121 -6.34 -15.71 -10.68
N ALA A 122 -5.39 -14.98 -11.23
CA ALA A 122 -5.11 -14.94 -12.66
C ALA A 122 -3.66 -15.38 -12.88
N ASP A 123 -3.43 -16.14 -13.94
CA ASP A 123 -2.12 -16.66 -14.35
C ASP A 123 -1.36 -15.71 -15.28
N ALA A 124 -2.06 -14.75 -15.84
CA ALA A 124 -1.51 -13.74 -16.73
C ALA A 124 -2.24 -12.38 -16.56
N PRO A 125 -1.60 -11.27 -16.98
CA PRO A 125 -2.25 -9.97 -16.98
C PRO A 125 -3.44 -9.95 -17.93
N ASN A 126 -4.43 -9.12 -17.62
CA ASN A 126 -5.66 -8.93 -18.41
C ASN A 126 -6.57 -10.17 -18.55
N ARG A 127 -6.45 -11.18 -17.66
CA ARG A 127 -7.37 -12.31 -17.63
C ARG A 127 -8.61 -12.02 -16.78
N LEU A 128 -8.41 -11.39 -15.65
CA LEU A 128 -9.48 -11.07 -14.71
C LEU A 128 -9.29 -9.65 -14.16
N TRP A 129 -10.24 -8.79 -14.41
CA TRP A 129 -10.35 -7.47 -13.83
C TRP A 129 -11.49 -7.44 -12.81
N LEU A 130 -11.26 -6.80 -11.69
CA LEU A 130 -12.27 -6.49 -10.69
C LEU A 130 -12.58 -5.00 -10.76
N THR A 131 -13.86 -4.65 -10.61
CA THR A 131 -14.26 -3.25 -10.52
C THR A 131 -15.20 -3.02 -9.37
N ASP A 132 -15.08 -1.86 -8.75
CA ASP A 132 -15.92 -1.43 -7.63
C ASP A 132 -15.85 0.09 -7.48
N ILE A 133 -16.74 0.66 -6.66
CA ILE A 133 -16.87 2.09 -6.41
C ILE A 133 -16.70 2.36 -4.93
N THR A 134 -15.97 3.43 -4.61
CA THR A 134 -15.94 4.00 -3.25
C THR A 134 -16.43 5.44 -3.26
N GLU A 135 -16.88 5.93 -2.11
CA GLU A 135 -17.24 7.33 -1.92
C GLU A 135 -16.44 7.94 -0.77
N HIS A 136 -16.18 9.24 -0.87
CA HIS A 136 -15.53 9.99 0.22
C HIS A 136 -16.11 11.41 0.31
N PRO A 137 -16.39 11.93 1.52
CA PRO A 137 -16.91 13.27 1.69
C PRO A 137 -15.81 14.33 1.52
N THR A 138 -16.21 15.48 0.96
CA THR A 138 -15.47 16.74 1.02
C THR A 138 -16.38 17.83 1.58
N HIS A 139 -15.84 19.05 1.84
CA HIS A 139 -16.70 20.16 2.25
C HIS A 139 -17.69 20.57 1.14
N GLU A 140 -17.37 20.33 -0.13
CA GLU A 140 -18.25 20.61 -1.27
C GLU A 140 -19.27 19.49 -1.55
N GLY A 141 -19.23 18.38 -0.80
CA GLY A 141 -20.05 17.20 -1.00
C GLY A 141 -19.24 15.95 -1.33
N LYS A 142 -19.92 14.88 -1.70
CA LYS A 142 -19.26 13.59 -1.97
C LYS A 142 -18.50 13.58 -3.30
N VAL A 143 -17.45 12.78 -3.32
CA VAL A 143 -16.70 12.34 -4.50
C VAL A 143 -16.83 10.82 -4.60
N TYR A 144 -17.08 10.31 -5.79
CA TYR A 144 -17.14 8.89 -6.11
C TYR A 144 -15.95 8.51 -6.97
N CYS A 145 -15.32 7.39 -6.66
CA CYS A 145 -14.22 6.86 -7.43
C CYS A 145 -14.51 5.42 -7.82
N ALA A 146 -14.65 5.16 -9.13
CA ALA A 146 -14.65 3.82 -9.68
C ALA A 146 -13.21 3.41 -10.02
N ALA A 147 -12.85 2.15 -9.77
CA ALA A 147 -11.54 1.61 -10.10
C ALA A 147 -11.67 0.22 -10.75
N VAL A 148 -10.74 -0.08 -11.67
CA VAL A 148 -10.58 -1.38 -12.32
C VAL A 148 -9.20 -1.92 -11.94
N LEU A 149 -9.17 -3.05 -11.26
CA LEU A 149 -7.96 -3.71 -10.75
C LEU A 149 -7.69 -4.99 -11.54
N ASP A 150 -6.49 -5.13 -12.07
CA ASP A 150 -6.00 -6.39 -12.63
C ASP A 150 -5.60 -7.35 -11.49
N VAL A 151 -6.26 -8.51 -11.44
CA VAL A 151 -6.07 -9.48 -10.35
C VAL A 151 -4.66 -10.05 -10.34
N TYR A 152 -4.03 -10.21 -11.51
CA TYR A 152 -2.69 -10.77 -11.66
C TYR A 152 -1.63 -9.93 -10.94
N SER A 153 -1.60 -8.64 -11.23
CA SER A 153 -0.55 -7.73 -10.77
C SER A 153 -0.98 -6.80 -9.63
N ARG A 154 -2.27 -6.80 -9.28
CA ARG A 154 -2.86 -5.80 -8.36
C ARG A 154 -2.83 -4.36 -8.91
N ARG A 155 -2.52 -4.19 -10.19
CA ARG A 155 -2.44 -2.89 -10.83
C ARG A 155 -3.82 -2.29 -11.04
N ILE A 156 -3.96 -1.01 -10.73
CA ILE A 156 -5.13 -0.24 -11.14
C ILE A 156 -4.93 0.15 -12.60
N VAL A 157 -5.70 -0.48 -13.47
CA VAL A 157 -5.60 -0.33 -14.93
C VAL A 157 -6.52 0.73 -15.48
N GLY A 158 -7.59 1.05 -14.76
CA GLY A 158 -8.52 2.13 -15.07
C GLY A 158 -9.18 2.67 -13.82
N TRP A 159 -9.56 3.93 -13.85
CA TRP A 159 -10.29 4.59 -12.77
C TRP A 159 -10.98 5.86 -13.30
N SER A 160 -12.01 6.28 -12.62
CA SER A 160 -12.74 7.52 -12.91
C SER A 160 -13.23 8.14 -11.60
N ILE A 161 -13.35 9.46 -11.58
CA ILE A 161 -13.80 10.22 -10.42
C ILE A 161 -14.89 11.20 -10.85
N ALA A 162 -16.02 11.22 -10.11
CA ALA A 162 -17.12 12.12 -10.36
C ALA A 162 -17.77 12.58 -9.04
N ASP A 163 -18.64 13.57 -9.14
CA ASP A 163 -19.49 14.05 -8.05
C ASP A 163 -20.85 13.34 -8.00
N HIS A 164 -21.03 12.33 -8.85
CA HIS A 164 -22.27 11.55 -8.98
C HIS A 164 -22.00 10.04 -9.10
N LEU A 165 -22.98 9.24 -8.73
CA LEU A 165 -22.93 7.77 -8.78
C LEU A 165 -23.79 7.25 -9.97
N ARG A 166 -23.49 7.68 -11.19
CA ARG A 166 -24.16 7.23 -12.41
C ARG A 166 -23.35 6.15 -13.14
N ALA A 167 -23.96 5.49 -14.12
CA ALA A 167 -23.30 4.44 -14.91
C ALA A 167 -22.08 4.96 -15.69
N GLU A 168 -22.06 6.23 -16.09
CA GLU A 168 -20.92 6.87 -16.78
C GLU A 168 -19.63 6.72 -15.99
N LEU A 169 -19.67 6.84 -14.66
CA LEU A 169 -18.49 6.70 -13.79
C LEU A 169 -17.78 5.36 -14.00
N VAL A 170 -18.52 4.26 -14.05
CA VAL A 170 -17.93 2.92 -14.24
C VAL A 170 -17.56 2.65 -15.69
N VAL A 171 -18.29 3.23 -16.63
CA VAL A 171 -17.98 3.17 -18.07
C VAL A 171 -16.66 3.87 -18.36
N ASP A 172 -16.43 5.06 -17.83
CA ASP A 172 -15.18 5.81 -18.02
C ASP A 172 -13.97 5.08 -17.41
N ALA A 173 -14.12 4.50 -16.22
CA ALA A 173 -13.07 3.68 -15.62
C ALA A 173 -12.74 2.46 -16.49
N LEU A 174 -13.74 1.79 -17.05
CA LEU A 174 -13.58 0.65 -17.95
C LEU A 174 -12.90 1.05 -19.28
N GLU A 175 -13.30 2.19 -19.85
CA GLU A 175 -12.69 2.70 -21.09
C GLU A 175 -11.23 3.06 -20.90
N MET A 176 -10.88 3.69 -19.78
CA MET A 176 -9.47 3.94 -19.44
C MET A 176 -8.69 2.62 -19.37
N ALA A 177 -9.25 1.61 -18.70
CA ALA A 177 -8.62 0.28 -18.59
C ALA A 177 -8.39 -0.36 -19.96
N ARG A 178 -9.45 -0.35 -20.80
CA ARG A 178 -9.39 -0.87 -22.17
C ARG A 178 -8.35 -0.16 -23.02
N TRP A 179 -8.34 1.15 -23.00
CA TRP A 179 -7.39 1.96 -23.80
C TRP A 179 -5.95 1.71 -23.37
N ARG A 180 -5.69 1.63 -22.08
CA ARG A 180 -4.34 1.40 -21.53
C ARG A 180 -3.83 -0.01 -21.79
N ARG A 181 -4.70 -1.00 -21.66
CA ARG A 181 -4.31 -2.43 -21.67
C ARG A 181 -4.47 -3.10 -23.02
N ARG A 182 -5.37 -2.60 -23.86
CA ARG A 182 -5.71 -3.18 -25.18
C ARG A 182 -5.83 -4.71 -25.14
N PRO A 183 -6.64 -5.26 -24.24
CA PRO A 183 -6.71 -6.71 -24.07
C PRO A 183 -7.26 -7.38 -25.34
N PRO A 184 -6.81 -8.61 -25.66
CA PRO A 184 -7.41 -9.38 -26.74
C PRO A 184 -8.89 -9.62 -26.48
N GLY A 185 -9.72 -9.50 -27.53
CA GLY A 185 -11.17 -9.70 -27.42
C GLY A 185 -11.52 -11.11 -26.90
N GLY A 186 -12.55 -11.19 -26.07
CA GLY A 186 -13.09 -12.45 -25.55
C GLY A 186 -12.24 -13.17 -24.49
N GLN A 187 -11.17 -12.55 -23.99
CA GLN A 187 -10.28 -13.20 -23.02
C GLN A 187 -10.32 -12.58 -21.62
N THR A 188 -10.72 -11.31 -21.51
CA THR A 188 -10.75 -10.61 -20.22
C THR A 188 -12.12 -10.70 -19.59
N VAL A 189 -12.18 -11.25 -18.39
CA VAL A 189 -13.39 -11.24 -17.55
C VAL A 189 -13.36 -9.99 -16.67
N VAL A 190 -14.44 -9.22 -16.70
CA VAL A 190 -14.66 -8.07 -15.79
C VAL A 190 -15.69 -8.48 -14.75
N HIS A 191 -15.25 -8.61 -13.52
CA HIS A 191 -16.11 -9.00 -12.40
C HIS A 191 -16.46 -7.79 -11.54
N SER A 192 -17.75 -7.63 -11.25
CA SER A 192 -18.29 -6.56 -10.41
C SER A 192 -19.30 -7.11 -9.41
N ASP A 193 -19.67 -6.29 -8.44
CA ASP A 193 -20.87 -6.53 -7.66
C ASP A 193 -22.15 -6.27 -8.50
N ARG A 194 -23.32 -6.36 -7.87
CA ARG A 194 -24.63 -6.12 -8.52
C ARG A 194 -25.16 -4.71 -8.28
N GLY A 195 -24.28 -3.74 -8.09
CA GLY A 195 -24.68 -2.34 -8.03
C GLY A 195 -25.47 -1.92 -9.29
N SER A 196 -26.39 -0.97 -9.14
CA SER A 196 -27.23 -0.48 -10.25
C SER A 196 -26.42 0.05 -11.43
N GLN A 197 -25.21 0.56 -11.16
CA GLN A 197 -24.27 1.06 -12.17
C GLN A 197 -23.77 -0.07 -13.09
N TYR A 198 -23.47 -1.22 -12.51
CA TYR A 198 -22.94 -2.40 -13.22
C TYR A 198 -24.02 -3.21 -13.92
N THR A 199 -25.28 -3.13 -13.46
CA THR A 199 -26.43 -3.76 -14.12
C THR A 199 -27.06 -2.87 -15.19
N SER A 200 -26.54 -1.65 -15.40
CA SER A 200 -27.04 -0.72 -16.40
C SER A 200 -26.83 -1.24 -17.82
N TRP A 201 -27.75 -0.90 -18.72
CA TRP A 201 -27.61 -1.20 -20.15
C TRP A 201 -26.32 -0.60 -20.74
N ALA A 202 -25.95 0.62 -20.34
CA ALA A 202 -24.75 1.31 -20.81
C ALA A 202 -23.47 0.52 -20.48
N PHE A 203 -23.33 0.03 -19.26
CA PHE A 203 -22.18 -0.79 -18.86
C PHE A 203 -22.14 -2.13 -19.61
N GLY A 204 -23.26 -2.84 -19.69
CA GLY A 204 -23.35 -4.10 -20.42
C GLY A 204 -23.10 -3.96 -21.93
N HIS A 205 -23.58 -2.88 -22.55
CA HIS A 205 -23.31 -2.56 -23.94
C HIS A 205 -21.80 -2.28 -24.15
N ARG A 206 -21.20 -1.51 -23.24
CA ARG A 206 -19.78 -1.15 -23.33
C ARG A 206 -18.85 -2.36 -23.15
N LEU A 207 -19.16 -3.27 -22.22
CA LEU A 207 -18.44 -4.55 -22.10
C LEU A 207 -18.41 -5.31 -23.42
N ARG A 208 -19.59 -5.50 -24.05
CA ARG A 208 -19.69 -6.22 -25.33
C ARG A 208 -18.92 -5.50 -26.45
N ALA A 209 -19.10 -4.20 -26.59
CA ALA A 209 -18.40 -3.39 -27.60
C ALA A 209 -16.85 -3.40 -27.41
N ALA A 210 -16.40 -3.57 -26.19
CA ALA A 210 -14.99 -3.71 -25.85
C ALA A 210 -14.46 -5.14 -26.01
N GLY A 211 -15.30 -6.13 -26.35
CA GLY A 211 -14.93 -7.54 -26.39
C GLY A 211 -14.61 -8.13 -25.02
N LEU A 212 -15.16 -7.56 -23.95
CA LEU A 212 -14.95 -8.00 -22.57
C LEU A 212 -16.10 -8.90 -22.10
N LEU A 213 -15.77 -9.86 -21.24
CA LEU A 213 -16.74 -10.80 -20.67
C LEU A 213 -17.20 -10.30 -19.30
N GLY A 214 -18.49 -9.99 -19.16
CA GLY A 214 -19.07 -9.59 -17.88
C GLY A 214 -19.26 -10.77 -16.94
N SER A 215 -18.90 -10.61 -15.67
CA SER A 215 -19.20 -11.53 -14.58
C SER A 215 -19.70 -10.75 -13.37
N MET A 216 -20.69 -11.28 -12.66
CA MET A 216 -21.26 -10.63 -11.48
C MET A 216 -21.22 -11.56 -10.27
N GLY A 217 -20.79 -11.01 -9.14
CA GLY A 217 -20.80 -11.70 -7.86
C GLY A 217 -22.20 -12.13 -7.42
N ARG A 218 -22.26 -13.06 -6.47
CA ARG A 218 -23.52 -13.48 -5.85
C ARG A 218 -24.03 -12.41 -4.89
N VAL A 219 -25.34 -12.26 -4.76
CA VAL A 219 -25.96 -11.31 -3.81
C VAL A 219 -25.42 -11.57 -2.39
N GLY A 220 -24.87 -10.54 -1.75
CA GLY A 220 -24.44 -10.59 -0.33
C GLY A 220 -23.15 -11.36 -0.04
N SER A 221 -22.33 -11.68 -1.03
CA SER A 221 -21.05 -12.34 -0.81
C SER A 221 -19.91 -11.34 -0.61
N ALA A 222 -19.60 -11.01 0.63
CA ALA A 222 -18.45 -10.18 1.00
C ALA A 222 -17.08 -10.78 0.58
N ALA A 223 -17.04 -12.03 0.12
CA ALA A 223 -15.82 -12.69 -0.35
C ALA A 223 -15.52 -12.40 -1.83
N ASP A 224 -16.52 -11.99 -2.59
CA ASP A 224 -16.43 -11.86 -4.05
C ASP A 224 -15.66 -10.59 -4.46
N ASN A 225 -15.45 -9.64 -3.57
CA ASN A 225 -14.73 -8.39 -3.85
C ASN A 225 -13.60 -8.06 -2.83
N ALA A 226 -13.08 -9.09 -2.13
CA ALA A 226 -12.07 -8.89 -1.07
C ALA A 226 -10.81 -8.15 -1.56
N LEU A 227 -10.47 -8.25 -2.85
CA LEU A 227 -9.34 -7.54 -3.43
C LEU A 227 -9.62 -6.04 -3.61
N MET A 228 -10.81 -5.69 -4.10
CA MET A 228 -11.24 -4.30 -4.21
C MET A 228 -11.44 -3.68 -2.83
N GLU A 229 -12.01 -4.42 -1.87
CA GLU A 229 -12.07 -3.98 -0.46
C GLU A 229 -10.68 -3.73 0.12
N SER A 230 -9.70 -4.58 -0.21
CA SER A 230 -8.31 -4.39 0.21
C SER A 230 -7.68 -3.17 -0.43
N PHE A 231 -7.94 -2.93 -1.72
CA PHE A 231 -7.49 -1.74 -2.44
C PHE A 231 -8.09 -0.46 -1.84
N PHE A 232 -9.42 -0.37 -1.75
CA PHE A 232 -10.08 0.81 -1.20
C PHE A 232 -9.77 1.01 0.29
N GLY A 233 -9.64 -0.06 1.07
CA GLY A 233 -9.19 0.05 2.45
C GLY A 233 -7.75 0.57 2.58
N THR A 234 -6.91 0.30 1.59
CA THR A 234 -5.55 0.86 1.50
C THR A 234 -5.59 2.34 1.12
N LEU A 235 -6.37 2.71 0.10
CA LEU A 235 -6.61 4.09 -0.31
C LEU A 235 -7.14 4.92 0.86
N GLN A 236 -8.12 4.38 1.60
CA GLN A 236 -8.70 5.02 2.78
C GLN A 236 -7.63 5.35 3.82
N LEU A 237 -6.83 4.36 4.22
CA LEU A 237 -5.83 4.50 5.28
C LEU A 237 -4.60 5.33 4.87
N GLU A 238 -4.16 5.19 3.63
CA GLU A 238 -2.90 5.81 3.17
C GLU A 238 -3.11 7.22 2.60
N LEU A 239 -4.35 7.56 2.20
CA LEU A 239 -4.68 8.85 1.62
C LEU A 239 -5.91 9.50 2.26
N LEU A 240 -7.09 8.89 2.14
CA LEU A 240 -8.36 9.57 2.38
C LEU A 240 -8.54 10.02 3.83
N ASP A 241 -8.19 9.19 4.81
CA ASP A 241 -8.30 9.48 6.26
C ASP A 241 -7.13 10.32 6.81
N ARG A 242 -6.18 10.73 5.96
CA ARG A 242 -4.98 11.45 6.42
C ARG A 242 -5.21 12.93 6.65
N GLN A 243 -6.22 13.49 6.00
CA GLN A 243 -6.61 14.89 6.14
C GLN A 243 -8.09 15.10 5.82
N ARG A 244 -8.60 16.31 6.09
CA ARG A 244 -9.90 16.77 5.62
C ARG A 244 -9.74 17.39 4.25
N TRP A 245 -10.67 17.11 3.36
CA TRP A 245 -10.63 17.56 1.97
C TRP A 245 -11.57 18.74 1.79
N SER A 246 -11.03 19.88 1.34
CA SER A 246 -11.82 21.11 1.17
C SER A 246 -12.65 21.03 -0.10
N THR A 247 -12.06 20.62 -1.23
CA THR A 247 -12.75 20.59 -2.52
C THR A 247 -12.73 19.21 -3.16
N ARG A 248 -13.70 18.96 -4.02
CA ARG A 248 -13.74 17.74 -4.85
C ARG A 248 -12.53 17.64 -5.76
N ARG A 249 -12.05 18.76 -6.30
CA ARG A 249 -10.88 18.81 -7.17
C ARG A 249 -9.59 18.46 -6.43
N GLU A 250 -9.42 18.98 -5.21
CA GLU A 250 -8.28 18.64 -4.36
C GLU A 250 -8.20 17.12 -4.12
N LEU A 251 -9.32 16.52 -3.72
CA LEU A 251 -9.40 15.08 -3.49
C LEU A 251 -9.15 14.27 -4.78
N ALA A 252 -9.76 14.66 -5.90
CA ALA A 252 -9.57 14.00 -7.18
C ALA A 252 -8.10 14.01 -7.64
N SER A 253 -7.42 15.16 -7.51
CA SER A 253 -5.99 15.29 -7.82
C SER A 253 -5.12 14.41 -6.92
N ALA A 254 -5.43 14.35 -5.62
CA ALA A 254 -4.69 13.52 -4.67
C ALA A 254 -4.88 12.01 -4.94
N VAL A 255 -6.09 11.57 -5.31
CA VAL A 255 -6.35 10.18 -5.71
C VAL A 255 -5.61 9.84 -6.99
N PHE A 256 -5.63 10.74 -8.00
CA PHE A 256 -4.85 10.61 -9.23
C PHE A 256 -3.37 10.37 -8.93
N GLU A 257 -2.76 11.29 -8.18
CA GLU A 257 -1.35 11.21 -7.81
C GLU A 257 -1.04 9.93 -7.03
N TRP A 258 -1.93 9.54 -6.10
CA TRP A 258 -1.74 8.35 -5.30
C TRP A 258 -1.78 7.07 -6.15
N ILE A 259 -2.69 6.96 -7.12
CA ILE A 259 -2.76 5.79 -8.03
C ILE A 259 -1.57 5.77 -8.98
N GLU A 260 -1.31 6.88 -9.70
CA GLU A 260 -0.39 6.90 -10.84
C GLU A 260 1.08 7.08 -10.42
N ALA A 261 1.36 7.86 -9.39
CA ALA A 261 2.73 8.12 -8.97
C ALA A 261 3.20 7.27 -7.78
N TRP A 262 2.26 6.68 -7.01
CA TRP A 262 2.61 5.92 -5.83
C TRP A 262 2.13 4.46 -5.89
N TYR A 263 0.81 4.19 -5.95
CA TYR A 263 0.26 2.84 -5.83
C TYR A 263 0.78 1.90 -6.93
N ASN A 264 0.59 2.26 -8.19
CA ASN A 264 0.98 1.43 -9.31
C ASN A 264 2.51 1.28 -9.45
N PRO A 265 3.32 2.36 -9.46
CA PRO A 265 4.74 2.23 -9.76
C PRO A 265 5.64 1.91 -8.57
N ARG A 266 5.21 2.18 -7.33
CA ARG A 266 6.12 2.15 -6.16
C ARG A 266 5.63 1.34 -4.98
N ARG A 267 4.31 1.27 -4.75
CA ARG A 267 3.79 0.66 -3.55
C ARG A 267 4.07 -0.84 -3.49
N ARG A 268 4.73 -1.28 -2.41
CA ARG A 268 5.08 -2.70 -2.18
C ARG A 268 3.87 -3.52 -1.74
N HIS A 269 3.69 -4.69 -2.36
CA HIS A 269 2.60 -5.62 -2.09
C HIS A 269 3.12 -7.01 -1.74
N THR A 270 2.84 -7.47 -0.53
CA THR A 270 3.28 -8.80 -0.06
C THR A 270 2.69 -9.96 -0.85
N ALA A 271 1.53 -9.76 -1.49
CA ALA A 271 0.88 -10.79 -2.30
C ALA A 271 1.52 -10.99 -3.70
N ILE A 272 2.43 -10.11 -4.09
CA ILE A 272 3.20 -10.17 -5.34
C ILE A 272 4.70 -9.95 -5.02
N ASP A 273 5.23 -10.75 -4.10
CA ASP A 273 6.65 -10.83 -3.72
C ASP A 273 7.29 -9.51 -3.27
N ASP A 274 6.51 -8.67 -2.59
CA ASP A 274 6.90 -7.32 -2.18
C ASP A 274 7.26 -6.38 -3.35
N LEU A 275 6.89 -6.71 -4.58
CA LEU A 275 7.05 -5.83 -5.74
C LEU A 275 5.94 -4.77 -5.81
N SER A 276 6.18 -3.72 -6.59
CA SER A 276 5.09 -2.85 -7.03
C SER A 276 4.30 -3.52 -8.17
N PRO A 277 3.03 -3.15 -8.42
CA PRO A 277 2.25 -3.66 -9.53
C PRO A 277 2.97 -3.57 -10.89
N VAL A 278 3.62 -2.44 -11.16
CA VAL A 278 4.36 -2.21 -12.40
C VAL A 278 5.62 -3.07 -12.47
N ASP A 279 6.40 -3.16 -11.39
CA ASP A 279 7.62 -3.96 -11.37
C ASP A 279 7.30 -5.45 -11.48
N PHE A 280 6.20 -5.90 -10.86
CA PHE A 280 5.73 -7.27 -10.97
C PHE A 280 5.41 -7.64 -12.43
N GLU A 281 4.64 -6.81 -13.15
CA GLU A 281 4.34 -7.05 -14.57
C GLU A 281 5.61 -7.04 -15.43
N ARG A 282 6.52 -6.08 -15.20
CA ARG A 282 7.78 -5.98 -15.95
C ARG A 282 8.66 -7.20 -15.79
N LEU A 283 8.80 -7.70 -14.57
CA LEU A 283 9.62 -8.88 -14.27
C LEU A 283 9.07 -10.14 -14.96
N HIS A 284 7.74 -10.32 -14.93
CA HIS A 284 7.11 -11.51 -15.50
C HIS A 284 6.97 -11.42 -17.03
N ALA A 285 6.85 -10.24 -17.63
CA ALA A 285 6.93 -10.09 -19.08
C ALA A 285 8.31 -10.48 -19.60
N ALA A 286 9.39 -10.01 -18.96
CA ALA A 286 10.75 -10.39 -19.34
C ALA A 286 11.04 -11.90 -19.20
N ALA A 287 10.37 -12.58 -18.26
CA ALA A 287 10.51 -14.03 -18.08
C ALA A 287 9.80 -14.84 -19.19
N VAL A 288 8.70 -14.32 -19.73
CA VAL A 288 7.97 -14.95 -20.86
C VAL A 288 8.73 -14.78 -22.17
N ASP A 289 9.34 -13.59 -22.39
CA ASP A 289 10.12 -13.32 -23.59
C ASP A 289 11.47 -14.08 -23.63
N ALA A 290 11.93 -14.58 -22.48
CA ALA A 290 13.17 -15.34 -22.32
C ALA A 290 13.00 -16.89 -22.35
N ALA A 291 11.76 -17.38 -22.37
CA ALA A 291 11.41 -18.82 -22.36
C ALA A 291 10.99 -19.31 -23.74
#